data_708f164043745002ab32e802abb2f869
#
_entry.id   708f164043745002ab32e802abb2f869
#
_cell.length_a   1.000
_cell.length_b   1.000
_cell.length_c   1.000
_cell.angle_alpha   90.00
_cell.angle_beta   90.00
_cell.angle_gamma   90.00
#
_symmetry.space_group_name_H-M   'P 1'
#
loop_
_entity.id
_entity.type
_entity.pdbx_description
1 polymer ?
#
loop_
_entity_poly.entity_id
_entity_poly.type
_entity_poly.pdbx_seq_one_letter_code
_entity_poly.pdbx_strand_id
1 'polypeptide(L)'
;MNLPAKTIAIMGATGLQGGAVLEAFHELKLNGNNEEQYFIRGITRDSTSPKAEKVKHLVDEIFQADADDEESMVKAFDGCYGAFIVTNYFEDFDTRHEIKTTKNIQVAAKKAGLKHVVLSTLDDTRKIIEKSDNKDSWKVLDEEMGMYVPHFDGKGMAAEDFCKDVPTTKLLTTMYMESFINYGMGPSRQTEDGPYGITFPMGDSKLSLVSLRDIGRCACAILRDPTKIGTTQGITSEALTCEEVAATFEEVCGFPVKYNSVPRDVYASFGFPGAEDLANMFRFFQEFENHMLTSRHVDDDLLASIGGPTDKFEAWVRARRDAFIPPS
;
A
#
# COMPACT_ATOMS: atom_id res chain seq x y z
N MET A 1 28.59 24.11 -6.91
CA MET A 1 27.30 24.68 -7.38
C MET A 1 26.24 23.75 -6.86
N ASN A 2 25.31 24.25 -6.02
CA ASN A 2 24.17 23.42 -5.60
C ASN A 2 23.31 23.17 -6.83
N LEU A 3 23.01 21.90 -7.11
CA LEU A 3 22.04 21.52 -8.13
C LEU A 3 20.67 22.10 -7.72
N PRO A 4 19.83 22.53 -8.68
CA PRO A 4 18.48 22.97 -8.36
C PRO A 4 17.70 21.83 -7.69
N ALA A 5 16.90 22.17 -6.67
CA ALA A 5 16.09 21.19 -5.97
C ALA A 5 15.15 20.44 -6.93
N LYS A 6 15.11 19.11 -6.84
CA LYS A 6 14.13 18.30 -7.58
C LYS A 6 12.79 18.39 -6.87
N THR A 7 11.75 18.85 -7.54
CA THR A 7 10.38 18.83 -6.99
C THR A 7 9.81 17.43 -7.13
N ILE A 8 9.36 16.86 -6.02
CA ILE A 8 8.68 15.55 -5.95
C ILE A 8 7.24 15.76 -5.51
N ALA A 9 6.31 15.36 -6.34
CA ALA A 9 4.89 15.39 -6.02
C ALA A 9 4.49 14.10 -5.28
N ILE A 10 3.81 14.24 -4.14
CA ILE A 10 3.32 13.09 -3.35
C ILE A 10 1.80 13.13 -3.36
N MET A 11 1.20 12.23 -4.15
CA MET A 11 -0.24 12.08 -4.23
C MET A 11 -0.78 11.36 -2.99
N GLY A 12 -1.99 11.73 -2.56
CA GLY A 12 -2.58 11.17 -1.35
C GLY A 12 -1.83 11.59 -0.08
N ALA A 13 -1.28 12.82 -0.05
CA ALA A 13 -0.48 13.37 1.05
C ALA A 13 -1.12 13.24 2.45
N THR A 14 -2.44 13.26 2.51
CA THR A 14 -3.24 13.13 3.76
C THR A 14 -3.69 11.69 4.03
N GLY A 15 -3.31 10.73 3.18
CA GLY A 15 -3.64 9.32 3.30
C GLY A 15 -2.49 8.51 3.92
N LEU A 16 -2.71 7.21 4.06
CA LEU A 16 -1.77 6.31 4.75
C LEU A 16 -0.41 6.24 4.03
N GLN A 17 -0.40 5.85 2.75
CA GLN A 17 0.86 5.69 2.01
C GLN A 17 1.53 7.04 1.73
N GLY A 18 0.77 8.02 1.19
CA GLY A 18 1.32 9.33 0.88
C GLY A 18 1.90 10.02 2.11
N GLY A 19 1.20 9.96 3.25
CA GLY A 19 1.70 10.45 4.53
C GLY A 19 3.02 9.81 4.94
N ALA A 20 3.13 8.49 4.82
CA ALA A 20 4.38 7.77 5.13
C ALA A 20 5.53 8.16 4.20
N VAL A 21 5.25 8.43 2.91
CA VAL A 21 6.27 8.93 1.98
C VAL A 21 6.72 10.34 2.35
N LEU A 22 5.80 11.21 2.80
CA LEU A 22 6.14 12.54 3.32
C LEU A 22 7.06 12.45 4.53
N GLU A 23 6.72 11.58 5.50
CA GLU A 23 7.55 11.34 6.69
C GLU A 23 8.96 10.88 6.32
N ALA A 24 9.09 9.95 5.37
CA ALA A 24 10.39 9.46 4.91
C ALA A 24 11.25 10.57 4.26
N PHE A 25 10.68 11.44 3.43
CA PHE A 25 11.40 12.60 2.89
C PHE A 25 11.75 13.63 3.96
N HIS A 26 10.88 13.82 4.94
CA HIS A 26 11.15 14.72 6.06
C HIS A 26 12.31 14.21 6.93
N GLU A 27 12.32 12.91 7.30
CA GLU A 27 13.42 12.27 8.01
C GLU A 27 14.74 12.39 7.23
N LEU A 28 14.70 12.19 5.90
CA LEU A 28 15.86 12.35 5.04
C LEU A 28 16.44 13.77 5.12
N LYS A 29 15.59 14.81 5.12
CA LYS A 29 16.00 16.21 5.26
C LYS A 29 16.65 16.49 6.61
N LEU A 30 16.09 15.94 7.71
CA LEU A 30 16.61 16.12 9.07
C LEU A 30 17.97 15.46 9.27
N ASN A 31 18.20 14.31 8.66
CA ASN A 31 19.44 13.54 8.85
C ASN A 31 20.64 14.11 8.07
N GLY A 32 20.48 15.22 7.36
CA GLY A 32 21.58 15.95 6.70
C GLY A 32 22.25 15.19 5.53
N ASN A 33 21.73 14.05 5.11
CA ASN A 33 22.27 13.22 4.02
C ASN A 33 21.89 13.77 2.63
N ASN A 34 21.80 15.09 2.49
CA ASN A 34 21.31 15.75 1.29
C ASN A 34 22.45 16.26 0.41
N GLU A 35 23.06 15.40 -0.39
CA GLU A 35 23.77 15.82 -1.57
C GLU A 35 22.80 16.37 -2.64
N GLU A 36 21.55 15.87 -2.68
CA GLU A 36 20.46 16.37 -3.52
C GLU A 36 19.40 17.08 -2.65
N GLN A 37 18.97 18.26 -3.07
CA GLN A 37 17.85 18.96 -2.42
C GLN A 37 16.53 18.56 -3.06
N TYR A 38 15.53 18.24 -2.24
CA TYR A 38 14.18 17.93 -2.67
C TYR A 38 13.20 18.98 -2.18
N PHE A 39 12.36 19.48 -3.10
CA PHE A 39 11.18 20.27 -2.79
C PHE A 39 9.97 19.33 -2.82
N ILE A 40 9.25 19.19 -1.73
CA ILE A 40 8.15 18.24 -1.60
C ILE A 40 6.81 18.95 -1.73
N ARG A 41 6.07 18.59 -2.79
CA ARG A 41 4.71 19.04 -3.04
C ARG A 41 3.74 17.95 -2.63
N GLY A 42 3.00 18.15 -1.52
CA GLY A 42 1.94 17.25 -1.09
C GLY A 42 0.63 17.54 -1.82
N ILE A 43 0.08 16.56 -2.52
CA ILE A 43 -1.18 16.71 -3.28
C ILE A 43 -2.35 16.11 -2.46
N THR A 44 -3.42 16.88 -2.30
CA THR A 44 -4.65 16.49 -1.62
C THR A 44 -5.88 17.10 -2.30
N ARG A 45 -7.04 16.46 -2.19
CA ARG A 45 -8.32 16.98 -2.70
C ARG A 45 -8.83 18.21 -1.94
N ASP A 46 -8.47 18.32 -0.65
CA ASP A 46 -8.84 19.45 0.20
C ASP A 46 -7.63 19.93 1.00
N SER A 47 -7.05 21.05 0.53
CA SER A 47 -5.88 21.69 1.14
C SER A 47 -6.20 22.41 2.46
N THR A 48 -7.49 22.59 2.78
CA THR A 48 -7.97 23.26 3.99
C THR A 48 -8.41 22.30 5.09
N SER A 49 -8.43 20.99 4.80
CA SER A 49 -8.88 19.98 5.75
C SER A 49 -7.96 19.86 6.98
N PRO A 50 -8.49 19.45 8.13
CA PRO A 50 -7.68 19.16 9.32
C PRO A 50 -6.57 18.11 9.06
N LYS A 51 -6.78 17.21 8.09
CA LYS A 51 -5.76 16.25 7.68
C LYS A 51 -4.62 16.92 6.91
N ALA A 52 -4.91 17.90 6.04
CA ALA A 52 -3.90 18.67 5.34
C ALA A 52 -3.05 19.50 6.32
N GLU A 53 -3.68 20.12 7.31
CA GLU A 53 -2.95 20.89 8.35
C GLU A 53 -1.95 20.01 9.14
N LYS A 54 -2.34 18.75 9.43
CA LYS A 54 -1.46 17.80 10.15
C LYS A 54 -0.18 17.45 9.39
N VAL A 55 -0.19 17.43 8.05
CA VAL A 55 0.98 17.06 7.23
C VAL A 55 1.75 18.28 6.71
N LYS A 56 1.30 19.49 6.99
CA LYS A 56 1.87 20.73 6.48
C LYS A 56 3.34 20.95 6.85
N HIS A 57 3.75 20.46 8.01
CA HIS A 57 5.13 20.53 8.48
C HIS A 57 6.08 19.54 7.77
N LEU A 58 5.54 18.56 7.03
CA LEU A 58 6.29 17.55 6.29
C LEU A 58 6.60 17.96 4.83
N VAL A 59 5.96 19.01 4.33
CA VAL A 59 6.01 19.43 2.94
C VAL A 59 6.53 20.86 2.78
N ASP A 60 7.03 21.16 1.61
CA ASP A 60 7.37 22.54 1.23
C ASP A 60 6.15 23.28 0.64
N GLU A 61 5.21 22.50 0.06
CA GLU A 61 3.97 23.01 -0.54
C GLU A 61 2.83 22.02 -0.39
N ILE A 62 1.63 22.48 -0.03
CA ILE A 62 0.37 21.75 -0.20
C ILE A 62 -0.31 22.23 -1.48
N PHE A 63 -0.58 21.31 -2.39
CA PHE A 63 -1.26 21.58 -3.64
C PHE A 63 -2.62 20.89 -3.69
N GLN A 64 -3.67 21.64 -4.03
CA GLN A 64 -5.01 21.06 -4.15
C GLN A 64 -5.23 20.56 -5.57
N ALA A 65 -5.50 19.25 -5.72
CA ALA A 65 -5.88 18.66 -6.99
C ALA A 65 -6.72 17.39 -6.75
N ASP A 66 -7.56 17.07 -7.74
CA ASP A 66 -8.39 15.88 -7.76
C ASP A 66 -7.98 15.00 -8.94
N ALA A 67 -7.79 13.71 -8.69
CA ALA A 67 -7.42 12.73 -9.71
C ALA A 67 -8.55 12.48 -10.75
N ASP A 68 -9.79 12.84 -10.44
CA ASP A 68 -10.88 12.83 -11.41
C ASP A 68 -10.88 14.05 -12.33
N ASP A 69 -10.12 15.10 -12.00
CA ASP A 69 -9.88 16.29 -12.84
C ASP A 69 -8.47 16.27 -13.41
N GLU A 70 -8.35 15.83 -14.67
CA GLU A 70 -7.07 15.75 -15.40
C GLU A 70 -6.34 17.10 -15.41
N GLU A 71 -7.06 18.23 -15.61
CA GLU A 71 -6.44 19.55 -15.68
C GLU A 71 -5.83 19.96 -14.33
N SER A 72 -6.50 19.63 -13.23
CA SER A 72 -5.97 19.87 -11.89
C SER A 72 -4.70 19.07 -11.64
N MET A 73 -4.65 17.82 -12.09
CA MET A 73 -3.47 16.98 -11.98
C MET A 73 -2.31 17.44 -12.86
N VAL A 74 -2.58 17.95 -14.07
CA VAL A 74 -1.53 18.57 -14.91
C VAL A 74 -0.88 19.74 -14.18
N LYS A 75 -1.66 20.62 -13.56
CA LYS A 75 -1.14 21.75 -12.76
C LYS A 75 -0.37 21.27 -11.53
N ALA A 76 -0.86 20.20 -10.88
CA ALA A 76 -0.20 19.64 -9.70
C ALA A 76 1.18 19.05 -10.02
N PHE A 77 1.37 18.50 -11.23
CA PHE A 77 2.64 17.92 -11.67
C PHE A 77 3.55 18.93 -12.40
N ASP A 78 3.07 20.13 -12.70
CA ASP A 78 3.86 21.14 -13.40
C ASP A 78 5.15 21.49 -12.64
N GLY A 79 6.28 21.44 -13.36
CA GLY A 79 7.62 21.64 -12.78
C GLY A 79 8.14 20.53 -11.88
N CYS A 80 7.42 19.42 -11.70
CA CYS A 80 7.89 18.29 -10.91
C CYS A 80 8.88 17.42 -11.72
N TYR A 81 9.92 16.93 -11.03
CA TYR A 81 10.82 15.90 -11.55
C TYR A 81 10.18 14.53 -11.51
N GLY A 82 9.52 14.19 -10.42
CA GLY A 82 8.92 12.89 -10.22
C GLY A 82 7.73 12.93 -9.28
N ALA A 83 7.08 11.79 -9.12
CA ALA A 83 5.92 11.67 -8.24
C ALA A 83 5.82 10.29 -7.58
N PHE A 84 5.27 10.27 -6.36
CA PHE A 84 4.64 9.08 -5.78
C PHE A 84 3.15 9.12 -6.08
N ILE A 85 2.62 8.05 -6.64
CA ILE A 85 1.22 7.94 -7.06
C ILE A 85 0.58 6.74 -6.39
N VAL A 86 -0.59 6.96 -5.79
CA VAL A 86 -1.43 5.93 -5.19
C VAL A 86 -2.90 6.28 -5.42
N THR A 87 -3.71 5.30 -5.80
CA THR A 87 -5.17 5.38 -5.93
C THR A 87 -5.86 4.61 -4.80
N ASN A 88 -7.12 4.90 -4.54
CA ASN A 88 -7.88 4.30 -3.45
C ASN A 88 -9.15 3.60 -3.94
N TYR A 89 -9.04 2.33 -4.27
CA TYR A 89 -10.17 1.48 -4.65
C TYR A 89 -11.27 1.40 -3.57
N PHE A 90 -10.88 1.39 -2.30
CA PHE A 90 -11.81 1.20 -1.18
C PHE A 90 -12.67 2.44 -0.85
N GLU A 91 -12.58 3.50 -1.64
CA GLU A 91 -13.42 4.68 -1.48
C GLU A 91 -14.86 4.42 -1.98
N ASP A 92 -14.98 3.74 -3.11
CA ASP A 92 -16.25 3.43 -3.76
C ASP A 92 -16.41 1.98 -4.23
N PHE A 93 -15.34 1.17 -4.13
CA PHE A 93 -15.28 -0.22 -4.59
C PHE A 93 -15.54 -0.37 -6.09
N ASP A 94 -15.23 0.64 -6.89
CA ASP A 94 -15.40 0.65 -8.34
C ASP A 94 -14.06 0.57 -9.08
N THR A 95 -13.77 -0.61 -9.63
CA THR A 95 -12.54 -0.84 -10.41
C THR A 95 -12.50 0.01 -11.68
N ARG A 96 -13.63 0.27 -12.32
CA ARG A 96 -13.69 1.09 -13.54
C ARG A 96 -13.34 2.53 -13.22
N HIS A 97 -13.82 3.03 -12.08
CA HIS A 97 -13.45 4.35 -11.57
C HIS A 97 -11.96 4.42 -11.28
N GLU A 98 -11.39 3.43 -10.59
CA GLU A 98 -9.95 3.40 -10.30
C GLU A 98 -9.09 3.38 -11.58
N ILE A 99 -9.45 2.58 -12.58
CA ILE A 99 -8.75 2.53 -13.88
C ILE A 99 -8.85 3.89 -14.59
N LYS A 100 -10.03 4.51 -14.60
CA LYS A 100 -10.25 5.83 -15.20
C LYS A 100 -9.40 6.91 -14.50
N THR A 101 -9.45 6.94 -13.18
CA THR A 101 -8.67 7.88 -12.35
C THR A 101 -7.18 7.71 -12.60
N THR A 102 -6.68 6.47 -12.64
CA THR A 102 -5.28 6.18 -12.97
C THR A 102 -4.93 6.66 -14.39
N LYS A 103 -5.84 6.56 -15.33
CA LYS A 103 -5.65 7.06 -16.70
C LYS A 103 -5.54 8.59 -16.74
N ASN A 104 -6.37 9.33 -16.01
CA ASN A 104 -6.25 10.78 -15.88
C ASN A 104 -4.87 11.18 -15.36
N ILE A 105 -4.42 10.48 -14.29
CA ILE A 105 -3.10 10.72 -13.70
C ILE A 105 -1.98 10.42 -14.70
N GLN A 106 -2.09 9.34 -15.49
CA GLN A 106 -1.13 8.98 -16.54
C GLN A 106 -1.00 10.09 -17.57
N VAL A 107 -2.13 10.60 -18.07
CA VAL A 107 -2.16 11.69 -19.06
C VAL A 107 -1.51 12.94 -18.48
N ALA A 108 -1.84 13.30 -17.24
CA ALA A 108 -1.27 14.45 -16.55
C ALA A 108 0.25 14.30 -16.34
N ALA A 109 0.71 13.14 -15.89
CA ALA A 109 2.13 12.83 -15.69
C ALA A 109 2.92 12.91 -17.00
N LYS A 110 2.35 12.40 -18.09
CA LYS A 110 2.93 12.47 -19.44
C LYS A 110 3.01 13.92 -19.93
N LYS A 111 1.94 14.69 -19.80
CA LYS A 111 1.89 16.12 -20.19
C LYS A 111 2.90 16.96 -19.40
N ALA A 112 3.02 16.75 -18.10
CA ALA A 112 3.99 17.42 -17.24
C ALA A 112 5.43 16.95 -17.49
N GLY A 113 5.62 15.82 -18.18
CA GLY A 113 6.94 15.30 -18.53
C GLY A 113 7.71 14.77 -17.33
N LEU A 114 7.01 14.13 -16.37
CA LEU A 114 7.64 13.50 -15.21
C LEU A 114 8.76 12.55 -15.64
N LYS A 115 9.87 12.57 -14.93
CA LYS A 115 11.08 11.77 -15.23
C LYS A 115 11.16 10.48 -14.45
N HIS A 116 10.49 10.40 -13.31
CA HIS A 116 10.43 9.20 -12.49
C HIS A 116 9.14 9.18 -11.66
N VAL A 117 8.31 8.19 -11.86
CA VAL A 117 7.11 7.92 -11.04
C VAL A 117 7.31 6.64 -10.25
N VAL A 118 7.00 6.66 -8.96
CA VAL A 118 6.76 5.45 -8.16
C VAL A 118 5.24 5.27 -8.09
N LEU A 119 4.75 4.22 -8.75
CA LEU A 119 3.33 3.89 -8.76
C LEU A 119 3.07 2.75 -7.78
N SER A 120 2.36 3.06 -6.69
CA SER A 120 1.86 2.04 -5.78
C SER A 120 0.76 1.24 -6.47
N THR A 121 1.00 -0.06 -6.63
CA THR A 121 0.12 -0.96 -7.39
C THR A 121 0.13 -2.36 -6.80
N LEU A 122 -0.59 -3.27 -7.44
CA LEU A 122 -0.72 -4.67 -7.06
C LEU A 122 -0.59 -5.56 -8.31
N ASP A 123 -0.65 -6.90 -8.13
CA ASP A 123 -0.67 -7.82 -9.26
C ASP A 123 -1.98 -7.75 -10.03
N ASP A 124 -1.94 -8.03 -11.32
CA ASP A 124 -3.09 -8.52 -12.07
C ASP A 124 -3.21 -10.04 -11.79
N THR A 125 -4.02 -10.41 -10.79
CA THR A 125 -4.14 -11.80 -10.32
C THR A 125 -4.67 -12.73 -11.40
N ARG A 126 -5.42 -12.22 -12.38
CA ARG A 126 -5.91 -12.99 -13.53
C ARG A 126 -4.78 -13.67 -14.28
N LYS A 127 -3.65 -12.99 -14.47
CA LYS A 127 -2.47 -13.53 -15.17
C LYS A 127 -1.79 -14.70 -14.44
N ILE A 128 -2.04 -14.80 -13.14
CA ILE A 128 -1.48 -15.83 -12.28
C ILE A 128 -2.50 -16.97 -12.15
N ILE A 129 -3.74 -16.64 -11.79
CA ILE A 129 -4.83 -17.61 -11.57
C ILE A 129 -5.15 -18.38 -12.87
N GLU A 130 -5.22 -17.70 -14.01
CA GLU A 130 -5.51 -18.34 -15.32
C GLU A 130 -4.48 -19.40 -15.74
N LYS A 131 -3.29 -19.37 -15.16
CA LYS A 131 -2.23 -20.35 -15.39
C LYS A 131 -2.21 -21.49 -14.36
N SER A 132 -3.06 -21.42 -13.35
CA SER A 132 -3.13 -22.43 -12.30
C SER A 132 -4.04 -23.59 -12.70
N ASP A 133 -3.75 -24.77 -12.16
CA ASP A 133 -4.53 -26.00 -12.43
C ASP A 133 -5.95 -25.95 -11.83
N ASN A 134 -6.19 -25.04 -10.88
CA ASN A 134 -7.46 -24.91 -10.16
C ASN A 134 -8.24 -23.62 -10.51
N LYS A 135 -7.92 -22.96 -11.61
CA LYS A 135 -8.55 -21.69 -12.04
C LYS A 135 -10.08 -21.77 -12.05
N ASP A 136 -10.65 -22.90 -12.51
CA ASP A 136 -12.09 -23.09 -12.62
C ASP A 136 -12.82 -23.13 -11.25
N SER A 137 -12.07 -23.25 -10.14
CA SER A 137 -12.60 -23.19 -8.77
C SER A 137 -12.66 -21.76 -8.21
N TRP A 138 -12.12 -20.78 -8.93
CA TRP A 138 -12.11 -19.40 -8.49
C TRP A 138 -13.42 -18.70 -8.85
N LYS A 139 -14.00 -18.01 -7.86
CA LYS A 139 -15.16 -17.16 -8.08
C LYS A 139 -14.71 -15.88 -8.79
N VAL A 140 -15.22 -15.64 -9.99
CA VAL A 140 -15.10 -14.34 -10.67
C VAL A 140 -16.04 -13.36 -9.99
N LEU A 141 -15.52 -12.20 -9.59
CA LEU A 141 -16.30 -11.15 -8.88
C LEU A 141 -16.78 -10.03 -9.80
N ASP A 142 -16.09 -9.83 -10.91
CA ASP A 142 -16.56 -8.99 -12.02
C ASP A 142 -16.47 -9.80 -13.32
N GLU A 143 -17.61 -10.34 -13.77
CA GLU A 143 -17.68 -11.20 -14.96
C GLU A 143 -17.36 -10.45 -16.26
N GLU A 144 -17.70 -9.15 -16.35
CA GLU A 144 -17.46 -8.35 -17.54
C GLU A 144 -15.95 -8.13 -17.77
N MET A 145 -15.19 -7.92 -16.70
CA MET A 145 -13.76 -7.71 -16.75
C MET A 145 -12.94 -8.97 -16.42
N GLY A 146 -13.62 -10.06 -16.05
CA GLY A 146 -12.99 -11.33 -15.68
C GLY A 146 -12.12 -11.24 -14.43
N MET A 147 -12.53 -10.45 -13.43
CA MET A 147 -11.71 -10.17 -12.25
C MET A 147 -11.97 -11.16 -11.12
N TYR A 148 -10.89 -11.66 -10.53
CA TYR A 148 -10.93 -12.52 -9.36
C TYR A 148 -10.75 -11.72 -8.06
N VAL A 149 -9.83 -10.76 -8.06
CA VAL A 149 -9.53 -9.86 -6.94
C VAL A 149 -9.59 -8.42 -7.45
N PRO A 150 -10.78 -7.81 -7.54
CA PRO A 150 -11.00 -6.52 -8.21
C PRO A 150 -10.01 -5.41 -7.84
N HIS A 151 -9.71 -5.22 -6.54
CA HIS A 151 -8.76 -4.18 -6.12
C HIS A 151 -7.30 -4.48 -6.51
N PHE A 152 -6.93 -5.74 -6.73
CA PHE A 152 -5.64 -6.13 -7.29
C PHE A 152 -5.63 -5.98 -8.80
N ASP A 153 -6.62 -6.60 -9.45
CA ASP A 153 -6.69 -6.69 -10.90
C ASP A 153 -6.79 -5.31 -11.55
N GLY A 154 -7.61 -4.41 -10.97
CA GLY A 154 -7.76 -3.04 -11.43
C GLY A 154 -6.47 -2.25 -11.38
N LYS A 155 -5.75 -2.32 -10.25
CA LYS A 155 -4.44 -1.67 -10.09
C LYS A 155 -3.39 -2.26 -11.04
N GLY A 156 -3.34 -3.58 -11.15
CA GLY A 156 -2.41 -4.27 -12.03
C GLY A 156 -2.61 -3.92 -13.49
N MET A 157 -3.87 -3.91 -13.97
CA MET A 157 -4.24 -3.48 -15.33
C MET A 157 -3.86 -2.04 -15.61
N ALA A 158 -4.24 -1.13 -14.71
CA ALA A 158 -3.98 0.30 -14.86
C ALA A 158 -2.47 0.59 -14.86
N ALA A 159 -1.70 -0.10 -14.03
CA ALA A 159 -0.25 0.07 -13.97
C ALA A 159 0.45 -0.37 -15.26
N GLU A 160 -0.03 -1.42 -15.93
CA GLU A 160 0.55 -1.84 -17.21
C GLU A 160 0.36 -0.80 -18.31
N ASP A 161 -0.81 -0.16 -18.36
CA ASP A 161 -1.04 0.93 -19.32
C ASP A 161 -0.22 2.17 -18.96
N PHE A 162 -0.18 2.52 -17.67
CA PHE A 162 0.58 3.66 -17.15
C PHE A 162 2.06 3.60 -17.52
N CYS A 163 2.69 2.44 -17.34
CA CYS A 163 4.11 2.23 -17.60
C CYS A 163 4.51 2.33 -19.08
N LYS A 164 3.56 2.26 -20.02
CA LYS A 164 3.85 2.43 -21.45
C LYS A 164 4.22 3.86 -21.80
N ASP A 165 3.68 4.83 -21.06
CA ASP A 165 3.76 6.25 -21.41
C ASP A 165 4.62 7.07 -20.44
N VAL A 166 4.81 6.59 -19.22
CA VAL A 166 5.45 7.34 -18.13
C VAL A 166 6.62 6.54 -17.56
N PRO A 167 7.81 7.15 -17.37
CA PRO A 167 8.95 6.49 -16.73
C PRO A 167 8.59 6.11 -15.29
N THR A 168 8.34 4.82 -15.04
CA THR A 168 7.70 4.35 -13.81
C THR A 168 8.43 3.18 -13.19
N THR A 169 8.57 3.21 -11.87
CA THR A 169 8.85 2.03 -11.04
C THR A 169 7.53 1.59 -10.40
N LYS A 170 7.13 0.35 -10.61
CA LYS A 170 5.98 -0.25 -9.91
C LYS A 170 6.39 -0.63 -8.49
N LEU A 171 5.63 -0.20 -7.49
CA LEU A 171 5.80 -0.59 -6.10
C LEU A 171 4.66 -1.52 -5.68
N LEU A 172 4.97 -2.80 -5.51
CA LEU A 172 4.00 -3.81 -5.10
C LEU A 172 3.98 -3.91 -3.58
N THR A 173 2.88 -3.48 -3.00
CA THR A 173 2.63 -3.60 -1.55
C THR A 173 1.90 -4.89 -1.19
N THR A 174 1.66 -5.11 0.08
CA THR A 174 0.87 -6.21 0.62
C THR A 174 -0.02 -5.68 1.77
N MET A 175 -0.56 -6.56 2.62
CA MET A 175 -1.41 -6.16 3.74
C MET A 175 -0.64 -5.25 4.71
N TYR A 176 -1.23 -4.09 5.04
CA TYR A 176 -0.59 -3.16 5.98
C TYR A 176 -0.72 -3.66 7.41
N MET A 177 0.35 -3.54 8.20
CA MET A 177 0.27 -3.76 9.64
C MET A 177 -0.78 -2.83 10.28
N GLU A 178 -0.90 -1.61 9.78
CA GLU A 178 -1.90 -0.64 10.22
C GLU A 178 -3.35 -1.09 10.01
N SER A 179 -3.60 -2.12 9.18
CA SER A 179 -4.93 -2.70 9.00
C SER A 179 -5.48 -3.32 10.30
N PHE A 180 -4.60 -3.78 11.17
CA PHE A 180 -5.02 -4.29 12.48
C PHE A 180 -5.63 -3.20 13.38
N ILE A 181 -5.30 -1.93 13.15
CA ILE A 181 -5.86 -0.79 13.89
C ILE A 181 -6.99 -0.14 13.09
N ASN A 182 -6.73 0.22 11.84
CA ASN A 182 -7.58 1.12 11.07
C ASN A 182 -8.83 0.43 10.50
N TYR A 183 -8.78 -0.90 10.29
CA TYR A 183 -9.87 -1.66 9.66
C TYR A 183 -10.43 -2.77 10.55
N GLY A 184 -10.13 -2.71 11.85
CA GLY A 184 -10.69 -3.66 12.81
C GLY A 184 -10.24 -5.11 12.63
N MET A 185 -9.11 -5.33 11.95
CA MET A 185 -8.56 -6.67 11.72
C MET A 185 -7.74 -7.19 12.92
N GLY A 186 -7.52 -6.36 13.95
CA GLY A 186 -6.82 -6.71 15.17
C GLY A 186 -7.63 -7.59 16.11
N PRO A 187 -7.05 -7.94 17.27
CA PRO A 187 -7.72 -8.78 18.24
C PRO A 187 -9.06 -8.21 18.68
N SER A 188 -10.14 -8.96 18.46
CA SER A 188 -11.49 -8.57 18.85
C SER A 188 -12.23 -9.74 19.50
N ARG A 189 -13.23 -9.45 20.34
CA ARG A 189 -14.10 -10.47 20.89
C ARG A 189 -15.26 -10.73 19.93
N GLN A 190 -15.53 -12.00 19.65
CA GLN A 190 -16.69 -12.39 18.85
C GLN A 190 -17.99 -12.40 19.69
N THR A 191 -17.88 -12.58 21.00
CA THR A 191 -18.97 -12.50 21.99
C THR A 191 -18.46 -11.73 23.20
N GLU A 192 -19.39 -11.13 23.98
CA GLU A 192 -19.08 -10.26 25.12
C GLU A 192 -18.09 -10.92 26.12
N ASP A 193 -18.28 -12.22 26.41
CA ASP A 193 -17.43 -13.00 27.34
C ASP A 193 -16.45 -13.94 26.61
N GLY A 194 -16.36 -13.86 25.27
CA GLY A 194 -15.50 -14.73 24.48
C GLY A 194 -14.01 -14.35 24.54
N PRO A 195 -13.13 -15.26 24.14
CA PRO A 195 -11.71 -14.95 24.00
C PRO A 195 -11.50 -13.93 22.88
N TYR A 196 -10.42 -13.17 22.97
CA TYR A 196 -9.96 -12.36 21.85
C TYR A 196 -9.46 -13.26 20.72
N GLY A 197 -9.64 -12.80 19.48
CA GLY A 197 -9.16 -13.51 18.30
C GLY A 197 -8.96 -12.59 17.11
N ILE A 198 -8.12 -13.07 16.19
CA ILE A 198 -8.02 -12.56 14.82
C ILE A 198 -8.62 -13.61 13.89
N THR A 199 -9.30 -13.19 12.84
CA THR A 199 -10.02 -14.12 11.94
C THR A 199 -9.64 -13.87 10.49
N PHE A 200 -8.98 -14.85 9.85
CA PHE A 200 -8.57 -14.80 8.45
C PHE A 200 -8.72 -16.16 7.78
N PRO A 201 -8.99 -16.21 6.46
CA PRO A 201 -9.04 -17.46 5.69
C PRO A 201 -7.65 -17.80 5.13
N MET A 202 -6.62 -17.91 6.01
CA MET A 202 -5.23 -18.12 5.62
C MET A 202 -4.72 -19.54 5.88
N GLY A 203 -5.48 -20.38 6.63
CA GLY A 203 -4.95 -21.68 7.04
C GLY A 203 -3.59 -21.52 7.73
N ASP A 204 -2.62 -22.34 7.34
CA ASP A 204 -1.25 -22.32 7.87
C ASP A 204 -0.30 -21.47 7.02
N SER A 205 -0.80 -20.83 5.96
CA SER A 205 0.03 -20.02 5.06
C SER A 205 0.44 -18.69 5.70
N LYS A 206 1.59 -18.18 5.26
CA LYS A 206 2.12 -16.91 5.75
C LYS A 206 1.38 -15.72 5.16
N LEU A 207 1.00 -14.82 6.01
CA LEU A 207 0.50 -13.50 5.68
C LEU A 207 1.68 -12.54 5.53
N SER A 208 1.87 -12.02 4.32
CA SER A 208 2.85 -10.96 4.08
C SER A 208 2.34 -9.65 4.64
N LEU A 209 3.10 -9.01 5.53
CA LEU A 209 2.76 -7.77 6.21
C LEU A 209 3.77 -6.68 5.86
N VAL A 210 3.31 -5.46 5.66
CA VAL A 210 4.15 -4.29 5.44
C VAL A 210 3.75 -3.14 6.36
N SER A 211 4.72 -2.47 6.98
CA SER A 211 4.46 -1.23 7.71
C SER A 211 4.36 -0.05 6.75
N LEU A 212 3.53 0.94 7.07
CA LEU A 212 3.49 2.18 6.30
C LEU A 212 4.84 2.89 6.28
N ARG A 213 5.61 2.79 7.36
CA ARG A 213 6.96 3.35 7.44
C ARG A 213 7.88 2.75 6.38
N ASP A 214 7.84 1.44 6.16
CA ASP A 214 8.65 0.79 5.14
C ASP A 214 8.17 1.12 3.72
N ILE A 215 6.85 1.28 3.49
CA ILE A 215 6.34 1.81 2.23
C ILE A 215 6.95 3.18 1.95
N GLY A 216 6.92 4.09 2.94
CA GLY A 216 7.48 5.43 2.82
C GLY A 216 8.97 5.43 2.52
N ARG A 217 9.76 4.65 3.28
CA ARG A 217 11.21 4.53 3.12
C ARG A 217 11.58 3.98 1.73
N CYS A 218 10.93 2.90 1.30
CA CYS A 218 11.16 2.29 0.00
C CYS A 218 10.79 3.24 -1.14
N ALA A 219 9.61 3.88 -1.09
CA ALA A 219 9.20 4.84 -2.11
C ALA A 219 10.15 6.04 -2.21
N CYS A 220 10.60 6.57 -1.06
CA CYS A 220 11.59 7.65 -0.99
C CYS A 220 12.94 7.21 -1.59
N ALA A 221 13.43 6.02 -1.25
CA ALA A 221 14.69 5.49 -1.79
C ALA A 221 14.60 5.27 -3.31
N ILE A 222 13.51 4.67 -3.80
CA ILE A 222 13.28 4.43 -5.22
C ILE A 222 13.22 5.74 -6.00
N LEU A 223 12.50 6.77 -5.54
CA LEU A 223 12.41 8.07 -6.22
C LEU A 223 13.78 8.77 -6.37
N ARG A 224 14.73 8.43 -5.51
CA ARG A 224 16.11 8.96 -5.53
C ARG A 224 17.03 8.16 -6.45
N ASP A 225 16.64 6.96 -6.85
CA ASP A 225 17.45 6.08 -7.70
C ASP A 225 16.85 5.91 -9.11
N PRO A 226 17.34 6.68 -10.10
CA PRO A 226 16.83 6.56 -11.48
C PRO A 226 17.07 5.20 -12.12
N THR A 227 17.96 4.36 -11.59
CA THR A 227 18.22 3.00 -12.11
C THR A 227 17.04 2.05 -11.88
N LYS A 228 16.15 2.40 -10.95
CA LYS A 228 14.92 1.64 -10.66
C LYS A 228 13.79 1.90 -11.67
N ILE A 229 13.91 2.91 -12.55
CA ILE A 229 12.90 3.20 -13.59
C ILE A 229 12.74 1.98 -14.51
N GLY A 230 11.49 1.61 -14.78
CA GLY A 230 11.13 0.44 -15.60
C GLY A 230 11.16 -0.89 -14.84
N THR A 231 11.48 -0.89 -13.54
CA THR A 231 11.49 -2.09 -12.70
C THR A 231 10.20 -2.24 -11.89
N THR A 232 10.07 -3.41 -11.28
CA THR A 232 9.06 -3.68 -10.25
C THR A 232 9.78 -3.97 -8.94
N GLN A 233 9.43 -3.24 -7.90
CA GLN A 233 9.95 -3.42 -6.55
C GLN A 233 8.82 -3.90 -5.65
N GLY A 234 9.00 -5.05 -5.01
CA GLY A 234 8.06 -5.55 -4.02
C GLY A 234 8.50 -5.19 -2.61
N ILE A 235 7.54 -5.02 -1.71
CA ILE A 235 7.86 -4.76 -0.30
C ILE A 235 6.99 -5.59 0.63
N THR A 236 7.67 -6.32 1.51
CA THR A 236 7.11 -6.97 2.71
C THR A 236 8.04 -6.65 3.87
N SER A 237 7.50 -6.18 4.98
CA SER A 237 8.29 -5.99 6.20
C SER A 237 8.57 -7.31 6.89
N GLU A 238 7.56 -8.14 7.04
CA GLU A 238 7.64 -9.48 7.61
C GLU A 238 6.53 -10.38 7.09
N ALA A 239 6.81 -11.69 6.99
CA ALA A 239 5.82 -12.69 6.60
C ALA A 239 5.67 -13.70 7.75
N LEU A 240 4.46 -13.79 8.32
CA LEU A 240 4.12 -14.58 9.49
C LEU A 240 2.88 -15.44 9.23
N THR A 241 2.79 -16.60 9.85
CA THR A 241 1.51 -17.32 9.95
C THR A 241 0.54 -16.53 10.83
N CYS A 242 -0.75 -16.74 10.65
CA CYS A 242 -1.73 -16.07 11.51
C CYS A 242 -1.66 -16.53 12.97
N GLU A 243 -1.15 -17.75 13.25
CA GLU A 243 -0.80 -18.18 14.60
C GLU A 243 0.31 -17.36 15.21
N GLU A 244 1.39 -17.08 14.44
CA GLU A 244 2.50 -16.24 14.90
C GLU A 244 2.03 -14.78 15.14
N VAL A 245 1.13 -14.29 14.31
CA VAL A 245 0.48 -12.96 14.49
C VAL A 245 -0.33 -12.94 15.78
N ALA A 246 -1.17 -13.97 16.04
CA ALA A 246 -1.97 -14.08 17.27
C ALA A 246 -1.08 -14.21 18.51
N ALA A 247 -0.04 -15.03 18.45
CA ALA A 247 0.93 -15.20 19.54
C ALA A 247 1.67 -13.90 19.87
N THR A 248 2.02 -13.11 18.86
CA THR A 248 2.63 -11.78 19.04
C THR A 248 1.69 -10.82 19.77
N PHE A 249 0.41 -10.80 19.41
CA PHE A 249 -0.58 -10.00 20.13
C PHE A 249 -0.74 -10.45 21.57
N GLU A 250 -0.82 -11.79 21.83
CA GLU A 250 -0.93 -12.34 23.17
C GLU A 250 0.27 -11.92 24.04
N GLU A 251 1.49 -12.10 23.51
CA GLU A 251 2.71 -11.74 24.24
C GLU A 251 2.77 -10.25 24.59
N VAL A 252 2.49 -9.39 23.61
CA VAL A 252 2.65 -7.94 23.77
C VAL A 252 1.50 -7.33 24.57
N CYS A 253 0.26 -7.76 24.32
CA CYS A 253 -0.93 -7.16 24.96
C CYS A 253 -1.20 -7.74 26.34
N GLY A 254 -0.78 -8.99 26.61
CA GLY A 254 -0.89 -9.62 27.92
C GLY A 254 -2.25 -10.27 28.20
N PHE A 255 -3.01 -10.61 27.14
CA PHE A 255 -4.24 -11.38 27.22
C PHE A 255 -4.29 -12.40 26.08
N PRO A 256 -4.98 -13.56 26.28
CA PRO A 256 -5.06 -14.61 25.27
C PRO A 256 -5.66 -14.14 23.97
N VAL A 257 -4.99 -14.42 22.84
CA VAL A 257 -5.46 -14.13 21.49
C VAL A 257 -5.38 -15.39 20.64
N LYS A 258 -6.49 -15.78 20.03
CA LYS A 258 -6.57 -16.98 19.19
C LYS A 258 -6.62 -16.59 17.70
N TYR A 259 -5.98 -17.39 16.87
CA TYR A 259 -6.26 -17.38 15.46
C TYR A 259 -7.50 -18.22 15.15
N ASN A 260 -8.48 -17.63 14.49
CA ASN A 260 -9.67 -18.31 13.99
C ASN A 260 -9.51 -18.47 12.48
N SER A 261 -8.98 -19.63 12.07
CA SER A 261 -8.95 -20.00 10.65
C SER A 261 -10.36 -20.31 10.18
N VAL A 262 -10.82 -19.61 9.17
CA VAL A 262 -12.15 -19.82 8.57
C VAL A 262 -12.02 -20.14 7.08
N PRO A 263 -12.94 -20.90 6.49
CA PRO A 263 -13.00 -21.07 5.05
C PRO A 263 -13.23 -19.70 4.33
N ARG A 264 -12.74 -19.57 3.10
CA ARG A 264 -12.92 -18.40 2.24
C ARG A 264 -14.39 -17.92 2.21
N ASP A 265 -15.34 -18.84 2.02
CA ASP A 265 -16.76 -18.52 1.88
C ASP A 265 -17.39 -18.03 3.18
N VAL A 266 -16.89 -18.52 4.33
CA VAL A 266 -17.29 -18.01 5.64
C VAL A 266 -16.82 -16.57 5.81
N TYR A 267 -15.57 -16.25 5.44
CA TYR A 267 -15.06 -14.89 5.51
C TYR A 267 -15.86 -13.95 4.60
N ALA A 268 -16.14 -14.38 3.36
CA ALA A 268 -16.97 -13.63 2.42
C ALA A 268 -18.38 -13.34 2.95
N SER A 269 -18.94 -14.24 3.80
CA SER A 269 -20.28 -14.10 4.37
C SER A 269 -20.36 -13.12 5.55
N PHE A 270 -19.26 -12.54 6.01
CA PHE A 270 -19.28 -11.55 7.09
C PHE A 270 -19.99 -10.24 6.71
N GLY A 271 -20.21 -9.98 5.42
CA GLY A 271 -21.12 -8.98 4.91
C GLY A 271 -20.66 -7.52 5.05
N PHE A 272 -19.40 -7.28 5.44
CA PHE A 272 -18.83 -5.94 5.38
C PHE A 272 -18.51 -5.54 3.92
N PRO A 273 -18.47 -4.26 3.57
CA PRO A 273 -18.15 -3.84 2.21
C PRO A 273 -16.79 -4.38 1.75
N GLY A 274 -16.74 -5.05 0.58
CA GLY A 274 -15.54 -5.67 0.04
C GLY A 274 -15.17 -7.04 0.63
N ALA A 275 -16.03 -7.66 1.46
CA ALA A 275 -15.74 -8.96 2.09
C ALA A 275 -15.41 -10.07 1.08
N GLU A 276 -16.10 -10.13 -0.05
CA GLU A 276 -15.82 -11.11 -1.11
C GLU A 276 -14.48 -10.87 -1.81
N ASP A 277 -14.16 -9.60 -2.09
CA ASP A 277 -12.88 -9.21 -2.69
C ASP A 277 -11.72 -9.57 -1.76
N LEU A 278 -11.83 -9.20 -0.47
CA LEU A 278 -10.82 -9.57 0.53
C LEU A 278 -10.73 -11.09 0.75
N ALA A 279 -11.85 -11.80 0.71
CA ALA A 279 -11.83 -13.27 0.80
C ALA A 279 -11.07 -13.92 -0.36
N ASN A 280 -11.25 -13.40 -1.58
CA ASN A 280 -10.47 -13.85 -2.74
C ASN A 280 -8.99 -13.42 -2.64
N MET A 281 -8.70 -12.22 -2.12
CA MET A 281 -7.32 -11.77 -1.85
C MET A 281 -6.60 -12.72 -0.89
N PHE A 282 -7.21 -13.06 0.24
CA PHE A 282 -6.60 -13.99 1.20
C PHE A 282 -6.44 -15.39 0.60
N ARG A 283 -7.40 -15.87 -0.20
CA ARG A 283 -7.24 -17.11 -0.95
C ARG A 283 -6.06 -17.02 -1.93
N PHE A 284 -5.89 -15.89 -2.60
CA PHE A 284 -4.75 -15.65 -3.47
C PHE A 284 -3.43 -15.70 -2.68
N PHE A 285 -3.37 -15.09 -1.51
CA PHE A 285 -2.20 -15.16 -0.64
C PHE A 285 -1.90 -16.58 -0.19
N GLN A 286 -2.92 -17.37 0.12
CA GLN A 286 -2.79 -18.74 0.55
C GLN A 286 -2.32 -19.66 -0.60
N GLU A 287 -3.01 -19.65 -1.73
CA GLU A 287 -2.74 -20.56 -2.85
C GLU A 287 -1.46 -20.18 -3.62
N PHE A 288 -1.10 -18.90 -3.64
CA PHE A 288 0.10 -18.39 -4.30
C PHE A 288 1.11 -17.83 -3.30
N GLU A 289 1.24 -18.43 -2.12
CA GLU A 289 2.14 -17.99 -1.06
C GLU A 289 3.57 -17.76 -1.56
N ASN A 290 4.13 -18.72 -2.30
CA ASN A 290 5.48 -18.58 -2.85
C ASN A 290 5.62 -17.37 -3.79
N HIS A 291 4.61 -17.07 -4.60
CA HIS A 291 4.58 -15.86 -5.43
C HIS A 291 4.58 -14.61 -4.54
N MET A 292 3.74 -14.58 -3.51
CA MET A 292 3.67 -13.44 -2.58
C MET A 292 5.01 -13.21 -1.86
N LEU A 293 5.64 -14.26 -1.37
CA LEU A 293 6.92 -14.16 -0.67
C LEU A 293 8.06 -13.72 -1.58
N THR A 294 8.09 -14.19 -2.83
CA THR A 294 9.18 -13.86 -3.77
C THR A 294 9.00 -12.52 -4.46
N SER A 295 7.77 -12.20 -4.90
CA SER A 295 7.48 -10.94 -5.61
C SER A 295 7.47 -9.71 -4.69
N ARG A 296 7.35 -9.89 -3.36
CA ARG A 296 7.38 -8.83 -2.34
C ARG A 296 8.67 -8.80 -1.54
N HIS A 297 9.69 -9.56 -1.97
CA HIS A 297 10.98 -9.51 -1.30
C HIS A 297 11.67 -8.17 -1.54
N VAL A 298 12.12 -7.53 -0.46
CA VAL A 298 12.94 -6.31 -0.54
C VAL A 298 14.38 -6.72 -0.80
N ASP A 299 14.94 -6.30 -1.93
CA ASP A 299 16.33 -6.64 -2.29
C ASP A 299 17.36 -5.94 -1.39
N ASP A 300 18.59 -6.48 -1.32
CA ASP A 300 19.65 -5.98 -0.46
C ASP A 300 20.04 -4.53 -0.78
N ASP A 301 19.97 -4.12 -2.05
CA ASP A 301 20.31 -2.76 -2.47
C ASP A 301 19.26 -1.76 -1.95
N LEU A 302 17.99 -2.16 -2.03
CA LEU A 302 16.90 -1.34 -1.48
C LEU A 302 16.96 -1.29 0.05
N LEU A 303 17.24 -2.42 0.73
CA LEU A 303 17.47 -2.46 2.18
C LEU A 303 18.59 -1.52 2.61
N ALA A 304 19.72 -1.53 1.90
CA ALA A 304 20.82 -0.60 2.15
C ALA A 304 20.39 0.86 1.96
N SER A 305 19.62 1.13 0.90
CA SER A 305 19.14 2.49 0.54
C SER A 305 18.14 3.07 1.55
N ILE A 306 17.37 2.21 2.23
CA ILE A 306 16.41 2.62 3.28
C ILE A 306 17.05 2.70 4.68
N GLY A 307 18.35 2.46 4.79
CA GLY A 307 19.10 2.61 6.04
C GLY A 307 18.96 1.46 7.03
N GLY A 308 18.65 0.24 6.56
CA GLY A 308 18.63 -0.96 7.39
C GLY A 308 17.37 -1.82 7.21
N PRO A 309 17.16 -2.81 8.08
CA PRO A 309 16.12 -3.80 7.93
C PRO A 309 14.70 -3.19 7.97
N THR A 310 13.77 -3.93 7.42
CA THR A 310 12.33 -3.65 7.52
C THR A 310 11.83 -3.82 8.97
N ASP A 311 10.69 -3.21 9.25
CA ASP A 311 10.06 -3.29 10.57
C ASP A 311 9.66 -4.73 10.92
N LYS A 312 9.84 -5.09 12.19
CA LYS A 312 9.35 -6.36 12.74
C LYS A 312 7.96 -6.18 13.33
N PHE A 313 7.07 -7.13 13.08
CA PHE A 313 5.67 -7.05 13.52
C PHE A 313 5.56 -6.92 15.04
N GLU A 314 6.36 -7.69 15.79
CA GLU A 314 6.40 -7.59 17.26
C GLU A 314 6.76 -6.16 17.72
N ALA A 315 7.81 -5.57 17.17
CA ALA A 315 8.23 -4.22 17.51
C ALA A 315 7.15 -3.18 17.13
N TRP A 316 6.48 -3.39 15.99
CA TRP A 316 5.38 -2.56 15.52
C TRP A 316 4.18 -2.62 16.48
N VAL A 317 3.76 -3.82 16.92
CA VAL A 317 2.68 -4.03 17.90
C VAL A 317 3.07 -3.42 19.26
N ARG A 318 4.30 -3.66 19.72
CA ARG A 318 4.80 -3.15 21.00
C ARG A 318 4.75 -1.63 21.06
N ALA A 319 5.14 -0.95 19.98
CA ALA A 319 5.09 0.51 19.89
C ALA A 319 3.65 1.07 19.87
N ARG A 320 2.65 0.25 19.55
CA ARG A 320 1.24 0.63 19.43
C ARG A 320 0.31 -0.14 20.37
N ARG A 321 0.88 -0.74 21.42
CA ARG A 321 0.19 -1.64 22.35
C ARG A 321 -1.14 -1.08 22.85
N ASP A 322 -1.18 0.19 23.18
CA ASP A 322 -2.37 0.85 23.76
C ASP A 322 -3.57 0.88 22.79
N ALA A 323 -3.32 0.77 21.47
CA ALA A 323 -4.38 0.68 20.48
C ALA A 323 -5.11 -0.69 20.50
N PHE A 324 -4.50 -1.71 21.08
CA PHE A 324 -5.03 -3.08 21.13
C PHE A 324 -5.57 -3.48 22.50
N ILE A 325 -5.30 -2.68 23.55
CA ILE A 325 -5.80 -2.96 24.89
C ILE A 325 -7.24 -2.46 24.98
N PRO A 326 -8.18 -3.33 25.43
CA PRO A 326 -9.56 -2.91 25.65
C PRO A 326 -9.61 -1.77 26.66
N PRO A 327 -10.53 -0.82 26.49
CA PRO A 327 -10.79 0.16 27.55
C PRO A 327 -11.22 -0.58 28.83
N SER A 328 -10.62 -0.17 29.93
CA SER A 328 -10.88 -0.69 31.29
C SER A 328 -12.33 -0.43 31.77
#